data_e99a932bb4aa6ade49663568ed1561d2
#
_entry.id   e99a932bb4aa6ade49663568ed1561d2
#
_cell.length_a   1.000
_cell.length_b   1.000
_cell.length_c   1.000
_cell.angle_alpha   90.00
_cell.angle_beta   90.00
_cell.angle_gamma   90.00
#
_symmetry.space_group_name_H-M   'P 1'
#
loop_
_entity.id
_entity.type
_entity.pdbx_description
1 polymer ?
#
loop_
_entity_poly.entity_id
_entity_poly.type
_entity_poly.pdbx_seq_one_letter_code
_entity_poly.pdbx_strand_id
1 'polypeptide(L)'
;MNKFEIFSKKNIGKLSAAIRDDGSVWFLAKDVAEILGMQAKNALRMLDNCDKEEVFADIGNGRRKYQFINEPGLYEMIFSSRKAEAKAFKNWVTHDVLPSIRKNGGYIIGQEELKGEDKEKLEEQIRQLAKQVNAYREDGNLWMKMYFDIQADYVNAVEKIYGKKKADIDAPENSSEKEYVVTPEG
;
A
#
# COMPACT_ATOMS: atom_id res chain seq x y z
N MET A 1 15.76 -3.26 13.57
CA MET A 1 15.14 -4.27 14.46
C MET A 1 13.79 -4.65 13.87
N ASN A 2 13.61 -5.88 13.37
CA ASN A 2 12.35 -6.26 12.72
C ASN A 2 11.22 -6.29 13.75
N LYS A 3 10.22 -5.45 13.58
CA LYS A 3 9.02 -5.44 14.41
C LYS A 3 8.04 -6.45 13.85
N PHE A 4 7.70 -7.49 14.63
CA PHE A 4 6.69 -8.47 14.26
C PHE A 4 5.33 -8.01 14.75
N GLU A 5 4.35 -7.97 13.86
CA GLU A 5 2.95 -7.65 14.16
C GLU A 5 2.06 -8.82 13.76
N ILE A 6 1.04 -9.07 14.57
CA ILE A 6 0.05 -10.12 14.31
C ILE A 6 -1.27 -9.43 14.04
N PHE A 7 -1.77 -9.55 12.82
CA PHE A 7 -3.08 -9.08 12.41
C PHE A 7 -4.08 -10.26 12.51
N SER A 8 -5.16 -10.05 13.24
CA SER A 8 -6.25 -11.04 13.33
C SER A 8 -7.56 -10.36 12.97
N LYS A 9 -8.22 -10.85 11.92
CA LYS A 9 -9.54 -10.39 11.51
C LYS A 9 -10.50 -11.56 11.46
N LYS A 10 -11.68 -11.41 12.10
CA LYS A 10 -12.68 -12.47 12.35
C LYS A 10 -13.04 -13.31 11.11
N ASN A 11 -12.96 -12.71 9.91
CA ASN A 11 -13.34 -13.37 8.66
C ASN A 11 -12.14 -13.76 7.76
N ILE A 12 -10.92 -13.39 8.12
CA ILE A 12 -9.72 -13.61 7.29
C ILE A 12 -8.76 -14.60 7.94
N GLY A 13 -8.77 -14.69 9.27
CA GLY A 13 -7.85 -15.51 10.06
C GLY A 13 -6.69 -14.71 10.64
N LYS A 14 -5.66 -15.40 11.10
CA LYS A 14 -4.45 -14.82 11.67
C LYS A 14 -3.43 -14.61 10.56
N LEU A 15 -2.88 -13.40 10.45
CA LEU A 15 -1.79 -13.05 9.56
C LEU A 15 -0.64 -12.44 10.36
N SER A 16 0.49 -13.09 10.36
CA SER A 16 1.70 -12.58 10.99
C SER A 16 2.53 -11.83 9.95
N ALA A 17 2.93 -10.61 10.28
CA ALA A 17 3.77 -9.78 9.41
C ALA A 17 4.97 -9.20 10.18
N ALA A 18 6.02 -8.88 9.46
CA ALA A 18 7.21 -8.18 9.94
C ALA A 18 7.39 -6.91 9.13
N ILE A 19 7.62 -5.78 9.81
CA ILE A 19 7.97 -4.52 9.19
C ILE A 19 9.48 -4.34 9.36
N ARG A 20 10.20 -4.12 8.27
CA ARG A 20 11.64 -3.88 8.25
C ARG A 20 11.97 -2.40 8.42
N ASP A 21 13.24 -2.13 8.68
CA ASP A 21 13.74 -0.76 8.88
C ASP A 21 13.62 0.11 7.60
N ASP A 22 13.58 -0.51 6.42
CA ASP A 22 13.32 0.13 5.12
C ASP A 22 11.82 0.38 4.83
N GLY A 23 10.95 0.02 5.77
CA GLY A 23 9.50 0.13 5.64
C GLY A 23 8.84 -1.02 4.87
N SER A 24 9.60 -1.97 4.32
CA SER A 24 9.02 -3.12 3.61
C SER A 24 8.29 -4.06 4.56
N VAL A 25 7.15 -4.59 4.11
CA VAL A 25 6.30 -5.51 4.86
C VAL A 25 6.53 -6.94 4.35
N TRP A 26 6.79 -7.85 5.27
CA TRP A 26 7.00 -9.25 4.99
C TRP A 26 5.99 -10.10 5.76
N PHE A 27 5.37 -11.04 5.10
CA PHE A 27 4.26 -11.86 5.61
C PHE A 27 4.72 -13.29 5.86
N LEU A 28 4.22 -13.91 6.93
CA LEU A 28 4.48 -15.33 7.19
C LEU A 28 3.79 -16.18 6.11
N ALA A 29 4.57 -16.85 5.28
CA ALA A 29 4.08 -17.61 4.13
C ALA A 29 3.07 -18.69 4.51
N LYS A 30 3.21 -19.30 5.70
CA LYS A 30 2.28 -20.30 6.22
C LYS A 30 0.88 -19.70 6.45
N ASP A 31 0.82 -18.53 7.08
CA ASP A 31 -0.46 -17.87 7.39
C ASP A 31 -1.17 -17.45 6.09
N VAL A 32 -0.41 -16.87 5.15
CA VAL A 32 -0.92 -16.50 3.82
C VAL A 32 -1.47 -17.73 3.09
N ALA A 33 -0.71 -18.81 3.05
CA ALA A 33 -1.14 -20.05 2.38
C ALA A 33 -2.42 -20.62 3.02
N GLU A 34 -2.54 -20.61 4.35
CA GLU A 34 -3.73 -21.06 5.08
C GLU A 34 -4.94 -20.19 4.73
N ILE A 35 -4.79 -18.87 4.77
CA ILE A 35 -5.85 -17.91 4.37
C ILE A 35 -6.29 -18.17 2.93
N LEU A 36 -5.36 -18.41 2.02
CA LEU A 36 -5.64 -18.66 0.61
C LEU A 36 -6.06 -20.09 0.27
N GLY A 37 -6.10 -21.00 1.26
CA GLY A 37 -6.46 -22.41 1.08
C GLY A 37 -5.42 -23.18 0.26
N MET A 38 -4.15 -22.82 0.36
CA MET A 38 -3.04 -23.40 -0.37
C MET A 38 -2.11 -24.18 0.58
N GLN A 39 -1.36 -25.14 0.02
CA GLN A 39 -0.26 -25.74 0.76
C GLN A 39 0.97 -24.83 0.69
N ALA A 40 1.48 -24.36 1.82
CA ALA A 40 2.59 -23.42 1.90
C ALA A 40 3.83 -23.88 1.09
N LYS A 41 4.18 -25.18 1.14
CA LYS A 41 5.30 -25.74 0.37
C LYS A 41 5.12 -25.58 -1.14
N ASN A 42 3.90 -25.76 -1.64
CA ASN A 42 3.62 -25.63 -3.07
C ASN A 42 3.58 -24.14 -3.48
N ALA A 43 3.00 -23.30 -2.65
CA ALA A 43 2.96 -21.87 -2.87
C ALA A 43 4.38 -21.26 -2.94
N LEU A 44 5.25 -21.61 -1.98
CA LEU A 44 6.64 -21.13 -1.96
C LEU A 44 7.49 -21.59 -3.17
N ARG A 45 7.12 -22.69 -3.84
CA ARG A 45 7.83 -23.13 -5.06
C ARG A 45 7.53 -22.28 -6.28
N MET A 46 6.40 -21.59 -6.29
CA MET A 46 6.00 -20.72 -7.39
C MET A 46 6.68 -19.35 -7.32
N LEU A 47 7.12 -18.95 -6.13
CA LEU A 47 7.71 -17.64 -5.89
C LEU A 47 9.19 -17.60 -6.30
N ASP A 48 9.61 -16.47 -6.84
CA ASP A 48 11.00 -16.16 -7.08
C ASP A 48 11.80 -16.12 -5.76
N ASN A 49 13.11 -16.33 -5.84
CA ASN A 49 13.95 -16.34 -4.66
C ASN A 49 14.07 -14.98 -3.97
N CYS A 50 13.89 -13.88 -4.71
CA CYS A 50 13.88 -12.52 -4.16
C CYS A 50 12.58 -12.20 -3.39
N ASP A 51 11.51 -12.99 -3.58
CA ASP A 51 10.20 -12.75 -2.98
C ASP A 51 9.94 -13.59 -1.73
N LYS A 52 10.91 -14.39 -1.34
CA LYS A 52 10.86 -15.23 -0.13
C LYS A 52 12.18 -15.23 0.61
N GLU A 53 12.10 -15.35 1.93
CA GLU A 53 13.27 -15.41 2.80
C GLU A 53 13.02 -16.31 4.00
N GLU A 54 14.05 -17.06 4.41
CA GLU A 54 14.03 -17.85 5.64
C GLU A 54 14.64 -17.03 6.78
N VAL A 55 13.86 -16.77 7.80
CA VAL A 55 14.25 -15.95 8.96
C VAL A 55 14.05 -16.71 10.26
N PHE A 56 15.01 -16.59 11.18
CA PHE A 56 14.84 -17.03 12.57
C PHE A 56 14.00 -16.01 13.32
N ALA A 57 12.79 -16.37 13.72
CA ALA A 57 11.88 -15.54 14.47
C ALA A 57 11.25 -16.29 15.64
N ASP A 58 10.77 -15.55 16.63
CA ASP A 58 9.84 -16.04 17.65
C ASP A 58 8.50 -15.35 17.45
N ILE A 59 7.52 -16.11 17.00
CA ILE A 59 6.12 -15.64 16.81
C ILE A 59 5.18 -16.26 17.84
N GLY A 60 5.69 -16.48 19.06
CA GLY A 60 4.92 -17.01 20.18
C GLY A 60 5.04 -18.52 20.42
N ASN A 61 5.90 -19.24 19.65
CA ASN A 61 6.13 -20.67 19.78
C ASN A 61 7.63 -21.04 19.92
N GLY A 62 8.43 -20.11 20.43
CA GLY A 62 9.88 -20.21 20.49
C GLY A 62 10.56 -19.89 19.17
N ARG A 63 11.87 -19.63 19.26
CA ARG A 63 12.70 -19.22 18.11
C ARG A 63 12.92 -20.38 17.14
N ARG A 64 12.42 -20.24 15.91
CA ARG A 64 12.59 -21.23 14.81
C ARG A 64 12.72 -20.52 13.49
N LYS A 65 13.02 -21.31 12.46
CA LYS A 65 13.05 -20.85 11.07
C LYS A 65 11.64 -20.75 10.51
N TYR A 66 11.32 -19.62 9.92
CA TYR A 66 10.06 -19.35 9.24
C TYR A 66 10.34 -18.82 7.85
N GLN A 67 9.47 -19.17 6.90
CA GLN A 67 9.47 -18.58 5.57
C GLN A 67 8.58 -17.35 5.56
N PHE A 68 9.16 -16.22 5.21
CA PHE A 68 8.46 -14.97 4.96
C PHE A 68 8.46 -14.67 3.48
N ILE A 69 7.45 -13.97 3.03
CA ILE A 69 7.29 -13.47 1.66
C ILE A 69 7.07 -11.97 1.69
N ASN A 70 7.59 -11.27 0.69
CA ASN A 70 7.35 -9.85 0.49
C ASN A 70 5.99 -9.59 -0.19
N GLU A 71 5.70 -8.34 -0.48
CA GLU A 71 4.43 -7.94 -1.11
C GLU A 71 4.26 -8.51 -2.53
N PRO A 72 5.26 -8.49 -3.45
CA PRO A 72 5.19 -9.21 -4.72
C PRO A 72 4.84 -10.69 -4.56
N GLY A 73 5.51 -11.42 -3.67
CA GLY A 73 5.22 -12.82 -3.40
C GLY A 73 3.81 -13.05 -2.85
N LEU A 74 3.29 -12.13 -2.03
CA LEU A 74 1.89 -12.15 -1.57
C LEU A 74 0.91 -12.05 -2.75
N TYR A 75 1.12 -11.10 -3.67
CA TYR A 75 0.26 -10.93 -4.84
C TYR A 75 0.30 -12.16 -5.76
N GLU A 76 1.46 -12.75 -5.97
CA GLU A 76 1.58 -13.97 -6.76
C GLU A 76 0.78 -15.13 -6.15
N MET A 77 0.87 -15.32 -4.84
CA MET A 77 0.06 -16.32 -4.13
C MET A 77 -1.44 -16.02 -4.25
N ILE A 78 -1.87 -14.77 -4.09
CA ILE A 78 -3.29 -14.37 -4.24
C ILE A 78 -3.77 -14.69 -5.66
N PHE A 79 -3.02 -14.31 -6.69
CA PHE A 79 -3.40 -14.51 -8.11
C PHE A 79 -3.44 -15.98 -8.51
N SER A 80 -2.72 -16.83 -7.82
CA SER A 80 -2.69 -18.28 -8.02
C SER A 80 -3.75 -19.03 -7.22
N SER A 81 -4.40 -18.38 -6.25
CA SER A 81 -5.40 -19.00 -5.39
C SER A 81 -6.70 -19.28 -6.14
N ARG A 82 -7.36 -20.40 -5.76
CA ARG A 82 -8.67 -20.80 -6.29
C ARG A 82 -9.86 -20.26 -5.48
N LYS A 83 -9.60 -19.62 -4.33
CA LYS A 83 -10.65 -19.02 -3.49
C LYS A 83 -11.40 -17.93 -4.23
N ALA A 84 -12.70 -17.83 -3.96
CA ALA A 84 -13.57 -16.85 -4.61
C ALA A 84 -13.11 -15.40 -4.32
N GLU A 85 -12.72 -15.13 -3.07
CA GLU A 85 -12.24 -13.82 -2.63
C GLU A 85 -10.94 -13.41 -3.33
N ALA A 86 -10.02 -14.36 -3.49
CA ALA A 86 -8.76 -14.12 -4.21
C ALA A 86 -9.00 -13.86 -5.70
N LYS A 87 -9.94 -14.59 -6.31
CA LYS A 87 -10.37 -14.34 -7.70
C LYS A 87 -11.03 -12.98 -7.86
N ALA A 88 -11.89 -12.59 -6.92
CA ALA A 88 -12.52 -11.27 -6.92
C ALA A 88 -11.47 -10.16 -6.83
N PHE A 89 -10.49 -10.29 -5.93
CA PHE A 89 -9.36 -9.36 -5.81
C PHE A 89 -8.55 -9.29 -7.12
N LYS A 90 -8.20 -10.44 -7.70
CA LYS A 90 -7.48 -10.49 -8.98
C LYS A 90 -8.26 -9.77 -10.08
N ASN A 91 -9.56 -10.05 -10.20
CA ASN A 91 -10.40 -9.41 -11.20
C ASN A 91 -10.45 -7.89 -11.01
N TRP A 92 -10.66 -7.42 -9.79
CA TRP A 92 -10.65 -6.00 -9.47
C TRP A 92 -9.32 -5.34 -9.85
N VAL A 93 -8.18 -5.92 -9.44
CA VAL A 93 -6.87 -5.38 -9.81
C VAL A 93 -6.68 -5.32 -11.32
N THR A 94 -7.04 -6.38 -12.04
CA THR A 94 -6.77 -6.50 -13.49
C THR A 94 -7.77 -5.76 -14.37
N HIS A 95 -9.02 -5.54 -13.92
CA HIS A 95 -10.06 -4.89 -14.74
C HIS A 95 -10.29 -3.43 -14.36
N ASP A 96 -10.01 -3.05 -13.11
CA ASP A 96 -10.25 -1.70 -12.61
C ASP A 96 -8.96 -0.95 -12.29
N VAL A 97 -8.11 -1.49 -11.39
CA VAL A 97 -6.94 -0.79 -10.87
C VAL A 97 -5.87 -0.59 -11.95
N LEU A 98 -5.35 -1.67 -12.52
CA LEU A 98 -4.27 -1.59 -13.52
C LEU A 98 -4.68 -0.83 -14.80
N PRO A 99 -5.90 -1.03 -15.36
CA PRO A 99 -6.34 -0.22 -16.49
C PRO A 99 -6.46 1.26 -16.17
N SER A 100 -6.92 1.63 -14.98
CA SER A 100 -6.99 3.04 -14.56
C SER A 100 -5.60 3.65 -14.44
N ILE A 101 -4.66 2.98 -13.78
CA ILE A 101 -3.26 3.44 -13.69
C ILE A 101 -2.65 3.62 -15.09
N ARG A 102 -2.85 2.66 -16.00
CA ARG A 102 -2.31 2.75 -17.36
C ARG A 102 -2.94 3.89 -18.18
N LYS A 103 -4.25 4.11 -18.05
CA LYS A 103 -4.98 5.13 -18.85
C LYS A 103 -4.84 6.53 -18.27
N ASN A 104 -4.95 6.64 -16.96
CA ASN A 104 -5.13 7.92 -16.26
C ASN A 104 -3.90 8.33 -15.44
N GLY A 105 -2.93 7.41 -15.22
CA GLY A 105 -1.75 7.66 -14.39
C GLY A 105 -1.96 7.39 -12.90
N GLY A 106 -3.16 6.96 -12.48
CA GLY A 106 -3.48 6.66 -11.10
C GLY A 106 -4.80 5.92 -10.93
N TYR A 107 -5.07 5.49 -9.70
CA TYR A 107 -6.32 4.86 -9.28
C TYR A 107 -6.72 5.40 -7.90
N ILE A 108 -8.00 5.70 -7.71
CA ILE A 108 -8.59 6.10 -6.43
C ILE A 108 -9.56 5.02 -5.98
N ILE A 109 -9.40 4.53 -4.75
CA ILE A 109 -10.26 3.47 -4.18
C ILE A 109 -11.73 3.93 -4.21
N GLY A 110 -12.61 3.07 -4.76
CA GLY A 110 -14.04 3.34 -4.89
C GLY A 110 -14.41 4.06 -6.20
N GLN A 111 -13.46 4.41 -7.07
CA GLN A 111 -13.77 5.07 -8.35
C GLN A 111 -14.62 4.19 -9.29
N GLU A 112 -14.60 2.87 -9.11
CA GLU A 112 -15.42 1.92 -9.86
C GLU A 112 -16.93 2.06 -9.58
N GLU A 113 -17.30 2.60 -8.42
CA GLU A 113 -18.69 2.85 -8.03
C GLU A 113 -19.27 4.10 -8.70
N LEU A 114 -18.40 5.00 -9.18
CA LEU A 114 -18.80 6.23 -9.87
C LEU A 114 -19.28 5.92 -11.28
N LYS A 115 -20.28 6.69 -11.76
CA LYS A 115 -20.87 6.55 -13.10
C LYS A 115 -21.01 7.90 -13.77
N GLY A 116 -21.06 7.87 -15.11
CA GLY A 116 -21.32 9.05 -15.93
C GLY A 116 -20.31 10.17 -15.70
N GLU A 117 -20.80 11.39 -15.58
CA GLU A 117 -20.01 12.61 -15.53
C GLU A 117 -19.05 12.68 -14.33
N ASP A 118 -19.44 12.12 -13.17
CA ASP A 118 -18.59 12.12 -11.97
C ASP A 118 -17.36 11.24 -12.15
N LYS A 119 -17.51 10.11 -12.83
CA LYS A 119 -16.38 9.23 -13.19
C LYS A 119 -15.43 9.93 -14.16
N GLU A 120 -15.96 10.57 -15.19
CA GLU A 120 -15.15 11.27 -16.19
C GLU A 120 -14.38 12.45 -15.58
N LYS A 121 -15.02 13.21 -14.70
CA LYS A 121 -14.37 14.31 -13.95
C LYS A 121 -13.23 13.80 -13.08
N LEU A 122 -13.45 12.71 -12.35
CA LEU A 122 -12.40 12.13 -11.49
C LEU A 122 -11.22 11.60 -12.32
N GLU A 123 -11.51 10.89 -13.40
CA GLU A 123 -10.45 10.37 -14.30
C GLU A 123 -9.63 11.50 -14.93
N GLU A 124 -10.25 12.63 -15.29
CA GLU A 124 -9.54 13.80 -15.79
C GLU A 124 -8.67 14.46 -14.72
N GLN A 125 -9.17 14.56 -13.48
CA GLN A 125 -8.36 15.07 -12.36
C GLN A 125 -7.13 14.19 -12.10
N ILE A 126 -7.29 12.87 -12.12
CA ILE A 126 -6.18 11.92 -11.95
C ILE A 126 -5.14 12.14 -13.07
N ARG A 127 -5.57 12.29 -14.34
CA ARG A 127 -4.65 12.54 -15.47
C ARG A 127 -3.89 13.85 -15.32
N GLN A 128 -4.54 14.90 -14.85
CA GLN A 128 -3.90 16.20 -14.63
C GLN A 128 -2.86 16.13 -13.51
N LEU A 129 -3.21 15.49 -12.38
CA LEU A 129 -2.26 15.27 -11.28
C LEU A 129 -1.07 14.41 -11.70
N ALA A 130 -1.29 13.34 -12.44
CA ALA A 130 -0.22 12.50 -12.96
C ALA A 130 0.74 13.26 -13.89
N LYS A 131 0.22 14.16 -14.74
CA LYS A 131 1.05 15.05 -15.58
C LYS A 131 1.86 16.03 -14.74
N GLN A 132 1.28 16.63 -13.70
CA GLN A 132 1.97 17.52 -12.78
C GLN A 132 3.11 16.80 -12.05
N VAL A 133 2.84 15.61 -11.50
CA VAL A 133 3.86 14.79 -10.83
C VAL A 133 5.03 14.48 -11.77
N ASN A 134 4.76 14.12 -13.02
CA ASN A 134 5.82 13.84 -13.99
C ASN A 134 6.63 15.10 -14.36
N ALA A 135 5.97 16.24 -14.54
CA ALA A 135 6.64 17.51 -14.78
C ALA A 135 7.57 17.90 -13.62
N TYR A 136 7.12 17.68 -12.39
CA TYR A 136 7.94 17.93 -11.19
C TYR A 136 9.14 16.97 -11.06
N ARG A 137 9.02 15.73 -11.54
CA ARG A 137 10.13 14.75 -11.55
C ARG A 137 11.25 15.17 -12.51
N GLU A 138 10.90 15.79 -13.64
CA GLU A 138 11.87 16.25 -14.64
C GLU A 138 12.62 17.52 -14.18
N ASP A 139 12.03 18.32 -13.30
CA ASP A 139 12.54 19.65 -12.91
C ASP A 139 13.36 19.66 -11.62
N GLY A 140 13.80 18.52 -11.10
CA GLY A 140 14.79 18.27 -10.02
C GLY A 140 14.79 19.15 -8.75
N ASN A 141 14.15 20.32 -8.79
CA ASN A 141 14.17 21.35 -7.74
C ASN A 141 12.82 21.58 -7.03
N LEU A 142 11.79 20.78 -7.32
CA LEU A 142 10.42 21.15 -6.97
C LEU A 142 9.66 20.21 -6.05
N TRP A 143 10.30 19.17 -5.54
CA TRP A 143 9.57 18.21 -4.71
C TRP A 143 9.01 18.79 -3.40
N MET A 144 9.61 19.86 -2.87
CA MET A 144 9.05 20.57 -1.71
C MET A 144 7.78 21.35 -2.07
N LYS A 145 7.75 21.99 -3.22
CA LYS A 145 6.55 22.67 -3.73
C LYS A 145 5.44 21.66 -4.04
N MET A 146 5.81 20.52 -4.65
CA MET A 146 4.91 19.39 -4.89
C MET A 146 4.25 18.88 -3.61
N TYR A 147 4.99 18.77 -2.51
CA TYR A 147 4.46 18.33 -1.23
C TYR A 147 3.35 19.27 -0.73
N PHE A 148 3.57 20.58 -0.80
CA PHE A 148 2.57 21.57 -0.38
C PHE A 148 1.37 21.65 -1.32
N ASP A 149 1.58 21.56 -2.63
CA ASP A 149 0.50 21.61 -3.62
C ASP A 149 -0.40 20.35 -3.53
N ILE A 150 0.19 19.16 -3.38
CA ILE A 150 -0.55 17.90 -3.16
C ILE A 150 -1.33 17.92 -1.85
N GLN A 151 -0.77 18.48 -0.78
CA GLN A 151 -1.50 18.63 0.48
C GLN A 151 -2.71 19.56 0.33
N ALA A 152 -2.57 20.67 -0.37
CA ALA A 152 -3.65 21.61 -0.62
C ALA A 152 -4.77 20.99 -1.49
N ASP A 153 -4.38 20.27 -2.55
CA ASP A 153 -5.34 19.61 -3.46
C ASP A 153 -6.04 18.43 -2.78
N TYR A 154 -5.33 17.68 -1.94
CA TYR A 154 -5.92 16.61 -1.13
C TYR A 154 -6.96 17.15 -0.15
N VAL A 155 -6.65 18.22 0.56
CA VAL A 155 -7.59 18.89 1.48
C VAL A 155 -8.83 19.38 0.72
N ASN A 156 -8.65 20.04 -0.43
CA ASN A 156 -9.74 20.54 -1.25
C ASN A 156 -10.61 19.40 -1.81
N ALA A 157 -10.02 18.28 -2.22
CA ALA A 157 -10.76 17.11 -2.70
C ALA A 157 -11.57 16.45 -1.58
N VAL A 158 -10.98 16.30 -0.39
CA VAL A 158 -11.67 15.77 0.79
C VAL A 158 -12.82 16.68 1.22
N GLU A 159 -12.61 17.99 1.26
CA GLU A 159 -13.68 18.96 1.57
C GLU A 159 -14.85 18.89 0.56
N LYS A 160 -14.55 18.68 -0.72
CA LYS A 160 -15.54 18.59 -1.79
C LYS A 160 -16.36 17.30 -1.74
N ILE A 161 -15.71 16.17 -1.39
CA ILE A 161 -16.35 14.85 -1.31
C ILE A 161 -17.16 14.68 -0.02
N TYR A 162 -16.67 15.21 1.10
CA TYR A 162 -17.29 14.98 2.41
C TYR A 162 -18.07 16.18 2.97
N GLY A 163 -18.12 17.31 2.26
CA GLY A 163 -18.94 18.48 2.64
C GLY A 163 -18.61 19.08 4.01
N LYS A 164 -17.45 18.77 4.59
CA LYS A 164 -17.02 19.32 5.87
C LYS A 164 -16.35 20.68 5.66
N LYS A 165 -16.93 21.71 6.29
CA LYS A 165 -16.32 23.03 6.39
C LYS A 165 -15.01 22.92 7.21
N LYS A 166 -14.01 23.67 6.79
CA LYS A 166 -12.64 23.78 7.35
C LYS A 166 -12.57 24.07 8.86
N ALA A 167 -13.69 24.31 9.53
CA ALA A 167 -13.80 24.67 10.96
C ALA A 167 -13.81 23.47 11.92
N ASP A 168 -13.97 22.22 11.41
CA ASP A 168 -14.14 21.03 12.25
C ASP A 168 -12.95 20.07 12.26
N ILE A 169 -11.83 20.47 11.65
CA ILE A 169 -10.59 19.71 11.73
C ILE A 169 -9.70 20.42 12.75
N ASP A 170 -9.72 19.93 13.99
CA ASP A 170 -8.77 20.38 15.00
C ASP A 170 -7.35 20.21 14.46
N ALA A 171 -6.64 21.33 14.36
CA ALA A 171 -5.23 21.34 14.03
C ALA A 171 -4.50 20.49 15.07
N PRO A 172 -3.56 19.61 14.68
CA PRO A 172 -2.75 18.90 15.64
C PRO A 172 -2.03 19.93 16.51
N GLU A 173 -2.21 19.80 17.82
CA GLU A 173 -1.54 20.64 18.81
C GLU A 173 -0.04 20.68 18.54
N ASN A 174 0.44 21.88 18.48
CA ASN A 174 1.82 22.30 18.31
C ASN A 174 2.76 21.52 19.25
N SER A 175 3.35 20.43 18.79
CA SER A 175 4.45 19.79 19.50
C SER A 175 5.76 20.27 18.91
N SER A 176 6.29 21.30 19.58
CA SER A 176 7.70 21.68 19.73
C SER A 176 8.63 21.41 18.53
N GLU A 177 9.08 22.53 17.96
CA GLU A 177 10.31 22.70 17.19
C GLU A 177 11.42 21.75 17.67
N LYS A 178 11.78 20.77 16.85
CA LYS A 178 13.09 20.13 16.93
C LYS A 178 13.91 20.64 15.77
N GLU A 179 14.75 21.60 16.09
CA GLU A 179 15.87 22.07 15.28
C GLU A 179 16.78 20.88 14.94
N TYR A 180 16.82 20.47 13.68
CA TYR A 180 17.84 19.55 13.20
C TYR A 180 19.06 20.35 12.77
N VAL A 181 20.05 20.44 13.68
CA VAL A 181 21.39 20.92 13.34
C VAL A 181 22.09 19.81 12.56
N VAL A 182 22.29 20.02 11.28
CA VAL A 182 23.17 19.20 10.46
C VAL A 182 24.58 19.73 10.66
N THR A 183 25.41 19.02 11.44
CA THR A 183 26.85 19.26 11.47
C THR A 183 27.51 18.48 10.32
N PRO A 184 28.30 19.12 9.47
CA PRO A 184 29.14 18.42 8.50
C PRO A 184 30.41 17.96 9.24
N GLU A 185 30.60 16.66 9.34
CA GLU A 185 31.90 16.09 9.70
C GLU A 185 32.56 15.46 8.49
N GLY A 186 33.85 15.75 8.41
CA GLY A 186 34.82 15.58 7.40
C GLY A 186 35.33 14.16 7.10
#